data_f705a563699635a4a09a19a7188d50ee
#
_entry.id   f705a563699635a4a09a19a7188d50ee
#
_cell.length_a   1.000
_cell.length_b   1.000
_cell.length_c   1.000
_cell.angle_alpha   90.00
_cell.angle_beta   90.00
_cell.angle_gamma   90.00
#
_symmetry.space_group_name_H-M   'P 1'
#
loop_
_entity.id
_entity.type
_entity.pdbx_description
1 polymer ?
#
loop_
_entity_poly.entity_id
_entity_poly.type
_entity_poly.pdbx_seq_one_letter_code
_entity_poly.pdbx_strand_id
1 'polypeptide(L)'
;KIFNEVIIPFLGVVENPIEREELYNLESRLIDKGEMTEKDRYIWPNNKLIILSSPSFKFEYMYKLYKKYEDLINGQFIKEGDEEDDFKDDAYRLIMQLSYDCAPSRLYDQNLLKQAKATMSEMQFKREFGAQFIDESDGYFRLSKMAACTIPDGEFPAVEVVGNPSDEYLLSFDPNWAGNTSADHFAMHVFKIDRDTQKVCLVHGYAIAGVSLKQHMEYFLYLIKHFNIVGICGDYNGGVQFINSCNESALFKTENINIGVIDVDLEKPENWHSDILSFKNQYNRKERNYCILRKPTSNWIRNANEMLQAAIDHKRILFASRAVDSHFDEQRKKNLPIDKLKWDIKAPKASKGAMMIDLIDHQKYVVELTKSECANIEVVANPQGSQSFNLPQNLRRQKGPNRARKDSYSSLVLGNWFAKVFFDAENATQQKRPEATFVPFAI
;
A
#
# COMPACT_ATOMS: atom_id res chain seq x y z
N LYS A 1 0.28 3.65 15.11
CA LYS A 1 1.02 2.93 16.16
C LYS A 1 1.66 3.93 17.14
N ILE A 2 2.67 4.72 16.72
CA ILE A 2 3.38 5.68 17.60
C ILE A 2 2.43 6.61 18.37
N PHE A 3 1.40 7.13 17.72
CA PHE A 3 0.45 8.04 18.35
C PHE A 3 -0.28 7.38 19.53
N ASN A 4 -0.88 6.20 19.31
CA ASN A 4 -1.66 5.52 20.36
C ASN A 4 -0.81 4.83 21.43
N GLU A 5 0.38 4.33 21.05
CA GLU A 5 1.23 3.52 21.94
C GLU A 5 2.28 4.35 22.67
N VAL A 6 2.61 5.53 22.16
CA VAL A 6 3.64 6.40 22.74
C VAL A 6 3.05 7.74 23.19
N ILE A 7 2.46 8.50 22.25
CA ILE A 7 2.01 9.88 22.57
C ILE A 7 0.87 9.89 23.56
N ILE A 8 -0.18 9.08 23.36
CA ILE A 8 -1.33 9.06 24.27
C ILE A 8 -0.95 8.64 25.68
N PRO A 9 -0.14 7.58 25.92
CA PRO A 9 0.29 7.25 27.28
C PRO A 9 1.10 8.34 27.98
N PHE A 10 1.88 9.16 27.24
CA PHE A 10 2.59 10.29 27.82
C PHE A 10 1.65 11.37 28.38
N LEU A 11 0.42 11.46 27.91
CA LEU A 11 -0.58 12.38 28.46
C LEU A 11 -1.05 11.96 29.86
N GLY A 12 -0.86 10.68 30.24
CA GLY A 12 -1.12 10.21 31.59
C GLY A 12 -0.03 10.55 32.61
N VAL A 13 1.13 11.04 32.15
CA VAL A 13 2.22 11.43 33.03
C VAL A 13 1.89 12.76 33.67
N VAL A 14 1.82 12.77 34.99
CA VAL A 14 1.46 13.97 35.78
C VAL A 14 2.66 14.92 35.80
N GLU A 15 2.42 16.18 35.51
CA GLU A 15 3.43 17.23 35.72
C GLU A 15 3.65 17.44 37.22
N ASN A 16 4.92 17.54 37.63
CA ASN A 16 5.34 17.78 39.02
C ASN A 16 4.69 16.82 40.04
N PRO A 17 4.86 15.50 39.96
CA PRO A 17 4.18 14.54 40.80
C PRO A 17 4.46 14.76 42.31
N ILE A 18 5.67 15.22 42.67
CA ILE A 18 6.08 15.51 44.04
C ILE A 18 5.28 16.70 44.60
N GLU A 19 5.21 17.79 43.87
CA GLU A 19 4.48 18.99 44.27
C GLU A 19 2.97 18.72 44.39
N ARG A 20 2.42 17.88 43.52
CA ARG A 20 1.02 17.41 43.62
C ARG A 20 0.76 16.62 44.86
N GLU A 21 1.66 15.72 45.21
CA GLU A 21 1.54 14.92 46.41
C GLU A 21 1.66 15.75 47.70
N GLU A 22 2.62 16.72 47.71
CA GLU A 22 2.79 17.64 48.81
C GLU A 22 1.55 18.53 49.02
N LEU A 23 1.00 19.07 47.92
CA LEU A 23 -0.20 19.90 47.99
C LEU A 23 -1.42 19.04 48.42
N TYR A 24 -1.60 17.88 47.87
CA TYR A 24 -2.68 16.95 48.29
C TYR A 24 -2.63 16.61 49.78
N ASN A 25 -1.44 16.36 50.29
CA ASN A 25 -1.25 16.06 51.72
C ASN A 25 -1.50 17.30 52.58
N LEU A 26 -1.15 18.49 52.12
CA LEU A 26 -1.43 19.76 52.82
C LEU A 26 -2.95 20.00 52.88
N GLU A 27 -3.64 19.91 51.72
CA GLU A 27 -5.09 20.10 51.64
C GLU A 27 -5.84 19.09 52.47
N SER A 28 -5.42 17.80 52.48
CA SER A 28 -6.02 16.75 53.32
C SER A 28 -5.94 17.11 54.82
N ARG A 29 -4.79 17.67 55.27
CA ARG A 29 -4.65 18.13 56.65
C ARG A 29 -5.56 19.31 56.98
N LEU A 30 -5.79 20.23 56.04
CA LEU A 30 -6.69 21.38 56.19
C LEU A 30 -8.16 20.91 56.24
N ILE A 31 -8.52 19.92 55.44
CA ILE A 31 -9.86 19.29 55.44
C ILE A 31 -10.11 18.59 56.76
N ASP A 32 -9.15 17.81 57.27
CA ASP A 32 -9.25 17.13 58.58
C ASP A 32 -9.42 18.11 59.73
N LYS A 33 -8.86 19.33 59.62
CA LYS A 33 -9.04 20.43 60.58
C LYS A 33 -10.35 21.20 60.44
N GLY A 34 -11.10 20.96 59.35
CA GLY A 34 -12.31 21.70 59.03
C GLY A 34 -12.07 23.10 58.50
N GLU A 35 -10.83 23.41 58.08
CA GLU A 35 -10.42 24.71 57.49
C GLU A 35 -10.66 24.79 55.99
N MET A 36 -10.95 23.63 55.35
CA MET A 36 -11.16 23.50 53.93
C MET A 36 -12.18 22.35 53.66
N THR A 37 -12.86 22.39 52.52
CA THR A 37 -13.73 21.30 52.09
C THR A 37 -13.16 20.57 50.88
N GLU A 38 -13.63 19.32 50.60
CA GLU A 38 -13.19 18.57 49.40
C GLU A 38 -13.43 19.32 48.09
N LYS A 39 -14.44 20.23 48.07
CA LYS A 39 -14.75 21.06 46.87
C LYS A 39 -13.76 22.18 46.62
N ASP A 40 -13.01 22.57 47.64
CA ASP A 40 -12.04 23.67 47.57
C ASP A 40 -10.64 23.17 47.16
N ARG A 41 -10.45 21.83 46.99
CA ARG A 41 -9.16 21.28 46.54
C ARG A 41 -8.73 21.90 45.21
N TYR A 42 -7.42 22.13 45.08
CA TYR A 42 -6.85 22.66 43.86
C TYR A 42 -7.01 21.63 42.73
N ILE A 43 -7.68 22.06 41.67
CA ILE A 43 -7.87 21.26 40.48
C ILE A 43 -6.67 21.47 39.56
N TRP A 44 -5.82 20.48 39.50
CA TRP A 44 -4.68 20.51 38.59
C TRP A 44 -5.15 20.48 37.14
N PRO A 45 -4.57 21.32 36.28
CA PRO A 45 -4.89 21.25 34.84
C PRO A 45 -4.47 19.91 34.27
N ASN A 46 -5.35 19.29 33.52
CA ASN A 46 -5.04 18.07 32.77
C ASN A 46 -4.06 18.39 31.63
N ASN A 47 -3.21 17.42 31.30
CA ASN A 47 -2.37 17.51 30.12
C ASN A 47 -3.22 17.74 28.88
N LYS A 48 -2.73 18.62 28.00
CA LYS A 48 -3.43 19.00 26.77
C LYS A 48 -2.69 18.46 25.56
N LEU A 49 -3.43 17.87 24.64
CA LEU A 49 -2.92 17.48 23.33
C LEU A 49 -3.50 18.43 22.29
N ILE A 50 -2.63 19.17 21.62
CA ILE A 50 -3.00 20.01 20.49
C ILE A 50 -2.42 19.41 19.23
N ILE A 51 -3.27 19.06 18.27
CA ILE A 51 -2.87 18.50 16.99
C ILE A 51 -3.20 19.52 15.92
N LEU A 52 -2.17 20.01 15.25
CA LEU A 52 -2.29 20.91 14.11
C LEU A 52 -1.88 20.17 12.85
N SER A 53 -2.76 20.09 11.87
CA SER A 53 -2.50 19.42 10.60
C SER A 53 -3.33 20.01 9.48
N SER A 54 -2.83 19.96 8.26
CA SER A 54 -3.67 20.15 7.07
C SER A 54 -4.49 18.88 6.85
N PRO A 55 -5.76 18.99 6.48
CA PRO A 55 -6.56 17.83 6.05
C PRO A 55 -5.89 17.15 4.86
N SER A 56 -6.05 15.84 4.82
CA SER A 56 -5.55 15.01 3.74
C SER A 56 -6.68 14.11 3.22
N PHE A 57 -6.39 12.89 2.85
CA PHE A 57 -7.41 11.97 2.37
C PHE A 57 -8.16 11.29 3.52
N LYS A 58 -9.44 10.98 3.31
CA LYS A 58 -10.29 10.31 4.33
C LYS A 58 -9.80 8.91 4.74
N PHE A 59 -8.94 8.26 3.96
CA PHE A 59 -8.34 6.98 4.35
C PHE A 59 -7.17 7.13 5.32
N GLU A 60 -6.58 8.31 5.44
CA GLU A 60 -5.43 8.55 6.29
C GLU A 60 -5.76 8.57 7.78
N TYR A 61 -4.73 8.33 8.58
CA TYR A 61 -4.87 8.26 10.03
C TYR A 61 -5.48 9.52 10.63
N MET A 62 -5.17 10.68 10.09
CA MET A 62 -5.67 11.97 10.58
C MET A 62 -7.21 12.07 10.46
N TYR A 63 -7.78 11.60 9.35
CA TYR A 63 -9.23 11.57 9.20
C TYR A 63 -9.89 10.56 10.15
N LYS A 64 -9.29 9.39 10.33
CA LYS A 64 -9.78 8.39 11.29
C LYS A 64 -9.76 8.94 12.71
N LEU A 65 -8.71 9.70 13.04
CA LEU A 65 -8.60 10.37 14.33
C LEU A 65 -9.66 11.46 14.47
N TYR A 66 -9.83 12.31 13.44
CA TYR A 66 -10.87 13.33 13.37
C TYR A 66 -12.25 12.73 13.61
N LYS A 67 -12.61 11.66 12.87
CA LYS A 67 -13.91 10.98 13.03
C LYS A 67 -14.06 10.36 14.42
N LYS A 68 -13.04 9.71 14.93
CA LYS A 68 -13.10 9.16 16.30
C LYS A 68 -13.40 10.24 17.34
N TYR A 69 -12.76 11.40 17.23
CA TYR A 69 -13.04 12.52 18.16
C TYR A 69 -14.39 13.16 17.89
N GLU A 70 -14.84 13.26 16.65
CA GLU A 70 -16.17 13.71 16.31
C GLU A 70 -17.25 12.80 16.93
N ASP A 71 -17.10 11.49 16.81
CA ASP A 71 -17.98 10.48 17.41
C ASP A 71 -18.00 10.58 18.94
N LEU A 72 -16.83 10.78 19.56
CA LEU A 72 -16.71 10.99 21.01
C LEU A 72 -17.43 12.27 21.47
N ILE A 73 -17.31 13.38 20.73
CA ILE A 73 -17.98 14.66 21.03
C ILE A 73 -19.50 14.49 20.88
N ASN A 74 -19.94 13.73 19.89
CA ASN A 74 -21.35 13.49 19.62
C ASN A 74 -21.98 12.40 20.48
N GLY A 75 -21.23 11.79 21.39
CA GLY A 75 -21.71 10.70 22.26
C GLY A 75 -22.05 9.41 21.51
N GLN A 76 -21.52 9.22 20.31
CA GLN A 76 -21.82 8.05 19.46
C GLN A 76 -20.87 6.87 19.72
N PHE A 77 -19.98 6.97 20.68
CA PHE A 77 -19.00 5.93 20.98
C PHE A 77 -19.58 4.92 21.99
N ILE A 78 -20.56 4.13 21.53
CA ILE A 78 -21.06 2.97 22.27
C ILE A 78 -20.26 1.77 21.76
N LYS A 79 -19.42 1.17 22.62
CA LYS A 79 -18.89 -0.16 22.35
C LYS A 79 -20.05 -1.15 22.44
N GLU A 80 -20.31 -1.89 21.35
CA GLU A 80 -21.20 -3.06 21.43
C GLU A 80 -20.67 -4.01 22.50
N GLY A 81 -21.38 -4.15 23.61
CA GLY A 81 -21.12 -5.14 24.66
C GLY A 81 -20.76 -4.62 26.05
N ASP A 82 -20.58 -3.33 26.25
CA ASP A 82 -20.48 -2.78 27.60
C ASP A 82 -21.88 -2.36 28.09
N GLU A 83 -22.28 -2.89 29.25
CA GLU A 83 -23.44 -2.41 30.00
C GLU A 83 -23.33 -0.89 30.19
N GLU A 84 -24.45 -0.21 30.28
CA GLU A 84 -24.61 1.25 30.48
C GLU A 84 -23.91 1.74 31.75
N ASP A 85 -22.66 1.42 31.94
CA ASP A 85 -21.88 1.97 33.02
C ASP A 85 -21.30 3.31 32.59
N ASP A 86 -21.84 4.36 33.17
CA ASP A 86 -21.47 5.76 33.31
C ASP A 86 -19.99 6.11 32.89
N PHE A 87 -19.57 5.85 31.67
CA PHE A 87 -18.34 6.43 31.16
C PHE A 87 -18.61 7.91 30.85
N LYS A 88 -18.74 8.71 31.88
CA LYS A 88 -18.68 10.18 31.78
C LYS A 88 -17.24 10.52 31.38
N ASP A 89 -17.03 10.64 30.07
CA ASP A 89 -15.80 11.16 29.56
C ASP A 89 -15.75 12.68 29.85
N ASP A 90 -15.20 13.04 30.96
CA ASP A 90 -15.02 14.42 31.41
C ASP A 90 -13.92 15.17 30.63
N ALA A 91 -13.32 14.54 29.63
CA ALA A 91 -12.30 15.17 28.82
C ALA A 91 -12.88 16.16 27.83
N TYR A 92 -12.52 17.43 28.01
CA TYR A 92 -12.85 18.48 27.03
C TYR A 92 -12.15 18.23 25.71
N ARG A 93 -12.93 18.07 24.65
CA ARG A 93 -12.43 17.92 23.29
C ARG A 93 -12.91 19.04 22.40
N LEU A 94 -12.04 19.52 21.56
CA LEU A 94 -12.34 20.55 20.58
C LEU A 94 -11.81 20.08 19.22
N ILE A 95 -12.67 20.11 18.21
CA ILE A 95 -12.29 19.96 16.81
C ILE A 95 -12.63 21.26 16.11
N MET A 96 -11.64 21.79 15.40
CA MET A 96 -11.85 22.96 14.54
C MET A 96 -11.34 22.65 13.14
N GLN A 97 -12.18 22.87 12.17
CA GLN A 97 -11.85 22.81 10.75
C GLN A 97 -11.94 24.25 10.21
N LEU A 98 -10.79 24.88 10.02
CA LEU A 98 -10.71 26.28 9.67
C LEU A 98 -10.25 26.43 8.22
N SER A 99 -11.19 26.75 7.33
CA SER A 99 -10.91 27.10 5.96
C SER A 99 -10.50 28.57 5.82
N TYR A 100 -9.86 28.93 4.69
CA TYR A 100 -9.41 30.30 4.43
C TYR A 100 -10.54 31.34 4.47
N ASP A 101 -11.76 30.95 4.21
CA ASP A 101 -12.94 31.83 4.22
C ASP A 101 -13.54 32.04 5.62
N CYS A 102 -13.10 31.27 6.63
CA CYS A 102 -13.44 31.51 8.03
C CYS A 102 -12.74 32.77 8.60
N ALA A 103 -11.65 33.19 7.99
CA ALA A 103 -10.91 34.37 8.43
C ALA A 103 -11.31 35.61 7.61
N PRO A 104 -11.33 36.83 8.25
CA PRO A 104 -11.58 38.05 7.51
C PRO A 104 -10.63 38.19 6.31
N SER A 105 -11.16 38.64 5.18
CA SER A 105 -10.39 38.75 3.92
C SER A 105 -9.11 39.58 4.01
N ARG A 106 -9.05 40.53 4.96
CA ARG A 106 -7.88 41.33 5.25
C ARG A 106 -6.71 40.58 5.88
N LEU A 107 -6.97 39.37 6.39
CA LEU A 107 -5.92 38.55 7.02
C LEU A 107 -5.25 37.59 6.00
N TYR A 108 -5.77 37.55 4.78
CA TYR A 108 -5.20 36.73 3.68
C TYR A 108 -4.72 37.64 2.54
N ASP A 109 -3.59 37.27 1.97
CA ASP A 109 -3.16 37.86 0.70
C ASP A 109 -4.05 37.34 -0.42
N GLN A 110 -4.93 38.22 -0.93
CA GLN A 110 -5.88 37.89 -1.98
C GLN A 110 -5.18 37.54 -3.32
N ASN A 111 -3.97 38.08 -3.55
CA ASN A 111 -3.19 37.75 -4.75
C ASN A 111 -2.63 36.31 -4.63
N LEU A 112 -2.14 35.93 -3.45
CA LEU A 112 -1.70 34.58 -3.17
C LEU A 112 -2.84 33.56 -3.37
N LEU A 113 -4.03 33.86 -2.88
CA LEU A 113 -5.21 33.00 -3.06
C LEU A 113 -5.61 32.85 -4.53
N LYS A 114 -5.59 33.96 -5.29
CA LYS A 114 -5.85 33.92 -6.72
C LYS A 114 -4.79 33.10 -7.47
N GLN A 115 -3.53 33.30 -7.13
CA GLN A 115 -2.43 32.53 -7.70
C GLN A 115 -2.53 31.04 -7.34
N ALA A 116 -2.83 30.71 -6.08
CA ALA A 116 -3.02 29.33 -5.65
C ALA A 116 -4.18 28.65 -6.42
N LYS A 117 -5.33 29.33 -6.54
CA LYS A 117 -6.46 28.84 -7.34
C LYS A 117 -6.12 28.62 -8.81
N ALA A 118 -5.25 29.45 -9.37
CA ALA A 118 -4.85 29.34 -10.79
C ALA A 118 -3.77 28.28 -11.04
N THR A 119 -3.00 27.91 -10.02
CA THR A 119 -1.82 27.04 -10.18
C THR A 119 -1.95 25.69 -9.50
N MET A 120 -2.85 25.55 -8.54
CA MET A 120 -3.12 24.27 -7.85
C MET A 120 -4.30 23.57 -8.49
N SER A 121 -4.34 22.23 -8.39
CA SER A 121 -5.56 21.49 -8.68
C SER A 121 -6.68 21.89 -7.71
N GLU A 122 -7.93 21.75 -8.11
CA GLU A 122 -9.09 22.08 -7.27
C GLU A 122 -9.02 21.35 -5.91
N MET A 123 -8.59 20.11 -5.93
CA MET A 123 -8.46 19.31 -4.71
C MET A 123 -7.30 19.77 -3.84
N GLN A 124 -6.16 20.08 -4.42
CA GLN A 124 -5.04 20.61 -3.65
C GLN A 124 -5.45 21.92 -2.98
N PHE A 125 -6.20 22.78 -3.69
CA PHE A 125 -6.72 24.02 -3.10
C PHE A 125 -7.74 23.75 -2.00
N LYS A 126 -8.68 22.82 -2.20
CA LYS A 126 -9.66 22.39 -1.17
C LYS A 126 -8.96 21.88 0.09
N ARG A 127 -7.88 21.13 -0.06
CA ARG A 127 -7.11 20.59 1.05
C ARG A 127 -6.31 21.66 1.80
N GLU A 128 -5.48 22.40 1.07
CA GLU A 128 -4.52 23.35 1.69
C GLU A 128 -5.16 24.64 2.19
N PHE A 129 -6.20 25.12 1.49
CA PHE A 129 -6.89 26.36 1.82
C PHE A 129 -8.32 26.15 2.32
N GLY A 130 -9.01 25.15 1.80
CA GLY A 130 -10.38 24.86 2.17
C GLY A 130 -10.54 24.01 3.43
N ALA A 131 -9.44 23.54 4.01
CA ALA A 131 -9.43 22.65 5.18
C ALA A 131 -10.35 21.43 5.02
N GLN A 132 -10.49 20.87 3.81
CA GLN A 132 -11.40 19.79 3.51
C GLN A 132 -10.67 18.45 3.43
N PHE A 133 -11.22 17.44 4.10
CA PHE A 133 -10.80 16.06 3.86
C PHE A 133 -11.36 15.57 2.52
N ILE A 134 -10.51 14.94 1.74
CA ILE A 134 -10.80 14.59 0.35
C ILE A 134 -11.12 13.11 0.26
N ASP A 135 -12.22 12.77 -0.40
CA ASP A 135 -12.61 11.39 -0.71
C ASP A 135 -11.91 10.88 -1.95
N GLU A 136 -11.85 11.72 -2.96
CA GLU A 136 -11.32 11.38 -4.25
C GLU A 136 -10.07 12.19 -4.50
N SER A 137 -9.05 11.55 -5.05
CA SER A 137 -7.91 12.30 -5.52
C SER A 137 -8.26 12.98 -6.85
N ASP A 138 -7.81 14.22 -7.09
CA ASP A 138 -7.71 14.80 -8.43
C ASP A 138 -6.69 14.04 -9.28
N GLY A 139 -6.05 13.05 -8.66
CA GLY A 139 -5.25 12.09 -9.36
C GLY A 139 -6.06 11.35 -10.42
N TYR A 140 -5.35 10.74 -11.31
CA TYR A 140 -5.94 9.95 -12.38
C TYR A 140 -6.76 8.76 -11.87
N PHE A 141 -6.38 8.23 -10.72
CA PHE A 141 -7.05 7.11 -10.06
C PHE A 141 -7.88 7.59 -8.87
N ARG A 142 -9.18 7.31 -8.89
CA ARG A 142 -10.09 7.68 -7.82
C ARG A 142 -9.95 6.73 -6.64
N LEU A 143 -9.69 7.30 -5.46
CA LEU A 143 -9.51 6.53 -4.24
C LEU A 143 -10.74 5.73 -3.84
N SER A 144 -11.95 6.31 -4.01
CA SER A 144 -13.21 5.62 -3.76
C SER A 144 -13.37 4.35 -4.59
N LYS A 145 -12.90 4.38 -5.85
CA LYS A 145 -12.90 3.21 -6.74
C LYS A 145 -11.90 2.14 -6.26
N MET A 146 -10.70 2.55 -5.84
CA MET A 146 -9.72 1.61 -5.27
C MET A 146 -10.19 1.02 -3.95
N ALA A 147 -10.86 1.81 -3.12
CA ALA A 147 -11.48 1.30 -1.89
C ALA A 147 -12.55 0.25 -2.20
N ALA A 148 -13.36 0.47 -3.27
CA ALA A 148 -14.35 -0.51 -3.73
C ALA A 148 -13.74 -1.78 -4.34
N CYS A 149 -12.44 -1.77 -4.70
CA CYS A 149 -11.66 -2.93 -5.13
C CYS A 149 -10.93 -3.61 -3.98
N THR A 150 -10.98 -3.06 -2.75
CA THR A 150 -10.36 -3.69 -1.58
C THR A 150 -11.30 -4.73 -1.01
N ILE A 151 -10.79 -5.93 -0.80
CA ILE A 151 -11.52 -7.03 -0.17
C ILE A 151 -11.82 -6.62 1.28
N PRO A 152 -13.08 -6.75 1.75
CA PRO A 152 -13.43 -6.45 3.13
C PRO A 152 -12.62 -7.27 4.14
N ASP A 153 -12.37 -6.70 5.32
CA ASP A 153 -11.68 -7.42 6.38
C ASP A 153 -12.51 -8.65 6.81
N GLY A 154 -11.85 -9.79 6.92
CA GLY A 154 -12.50 -11.09 7.20
C GLY A 154 -12.88 -11.89 5.95
N GLU A 155 -12.74 -11.32 4.76
CA GLU A 155 -13.00 -12.01 3.49
C GLU A 155 -11.69 -12.36 2.77
N PHE A 156 -11.77 -13.29 1.81
CA PHE A 156 -10.62 -13.73 1.00
C PHE A 156 -10.70 -13.19 -0.43
N PRO A 157 -9.53 -13.01 -1.09
CA PRO A 157 -8.17 -13.26 -0.58
C PRO A 157 -7.68 -12.18 0.39
N ALA A 158 -6.98 -12.61 1.43
CA ALA A 158 -6.24 -11.76 2.35
C ALA A 158 -4.78 -11.60 1.90
N VAL A 159 -4.00 -10.74 2.56
CA VAL A 159 -2.55 -10.65 2.33
C VAL A 159 -1.88 -11.99 2.61
N GLU A 160 -0.98 -12.40 1.72
CA GLU A 160 -0.28 -13.67 1.79
C GLU A 160 1.22 -13.46 1.98
N VAL A 161 1.83 -14.12 2.95
CA VAL A 161 3.30 -14.18 3.11
C VAL A 161 3.87 -15.31 2.26
N VAL A 162 3.17 -16.43 2.19
CA VAL A 162 3.47 -17.59 1.36
C VAL A 162 2.23 -17.94 0.56
N GLY A 163 2.40 -18.18 -0.73
CA GLY A 163 1.31 -18.54 -1.61
C GLY A 163 0.77 -19.95 -1.32
N ASN A 164 -0.47 -20.18 -1.73
CA ASN A 164 -1.05 -21.51 -1.73
C ASN A 164 -0.52 -22.29 -2.95
N PRO A 165 -0.01 -23.52 -2.78
CA PRO A 165 0.49 -24.32 -3.91
C PRO A 165 -0.55 -24.63 -4.99
N SER A 166 -1.84 -24.62 -4.66
CA SER A 166 -2.94 -24.83 -5.61
C SER A 166 -3.28 -23.58 -6.43
N ASP A 167 -2.87 -22.40 -5.96
CA ASP A 167 -3.15 -21.14 -6.62
C ASP A 167 -2.02 -20.75 -7.56
N GLU A 168 -2.29 -19.88 -8.50
CA GLU A 168 -1.32 -19.35 -9.43
C GLU A 168 -1.15 -17.84 -9.25
N TYR A 169 0.07 -17.38 -9.48
CA TYR A 169 0.44 -16.00 -9.20
C TYR A 169 1.24 -15.39 -10.34
N LEU A 170 1.05 -14.10 -10.55
CA LEU A 170 1.93 -13.26 -11.38
C LEU A 170 2.81 -12.40 -10.46
N LEU A 171 4.05 -12.18 -10.89
CA LEU A 171 4.99 -11.30 -10.19
C LEU A 171 5.36 -10.12 -11.09
N SER A 172 5.22 -8.91 -10.58
CA SER A 172 5.76 -7.72 -11.24
C SER A 172 6.84 -7.06 -10.40
N PHE A 173 7.76 -6.32 -11.04
CA PHE A 173 8.78 -5.57 -10.32
C PHE A 173 9.20 -4.29 -11.06
N ASP A 174 9.52 -3.27 -10.27
CA ASP A 174 10.16 -2.01 -10.68
C ASP A 174 11.49 -1.89 -9.94
N PRO A 175 12.63 -2.09 -10.65
CA PRO A 175 13.92 -2.28 -9.99
C PRO A 175 14.60 -0.96 -9.66
N ASN A 176 15.02 -0.81 -8.40
CA ASN A 176 15.95 0.21 -7.96
C ASN A 176 16.80 -0.30 -6.80
N TRP A 177 18.12 -0.18 -6.90
CA TRP A 177 19.04 -0.63 -5.84
C TRP A 177 20.07 0.43 -5.46
N ALA A 178 19.74 1.70 -5.59
CA ALA A 178 20.58 2.77 -5.06
C ALA A 178 20.74 2.62 -3.54
N GLY A 179 21.97 2.54 -3.08
CA GLY A 179 22.32 2.15 -1.70
C GLY A 179 21.99 3.18 -0.61
N ASN A 180 21.05 4.09 -0.82
CA ASN A 180 20.64 5.06 0.18
C ASN A 180 19.12 5.04 0.42
N THR A 181 18.71 5.31 1.65
CA THR A 181 17.29 5.28 2.07
C THR A 181 16.45 6.40 1.46
N SER A 182 17.08 7.40 0.86
CA SER A 182 16.41 8.49 0.14
C SER A 182 16.22 8.20 -1.35
N ALA A 183 16.68 7.04 -1.83
CA ALA A 183 16.46 6.58 -3.21
C ALA A 183 15.01 6.11 -3.42
N ASP A 184 14.67 5.82 -4.65
CA ASP A 184 13.43 5.14 -5.01
C ASP A 184 13.40 3.73 -4.43
N HIS A 185 12.21 3.19 -4.22
CA HIS A 185 12.07 1.82 -3.76
C HIS A 185 12.37 0.83 -4.90
N PHE A 186 12.94 -0.32 -4.56
CA PHE A 186 12.72 -1.51 -5.35
C PHE A 186 11.33 -2.02 -4.99
N ALA A 187 10.43 -2.08 -5.95
CA ALA A 187 9.05 -2.54 -5.72
C ALA A 187 8.82 -3.89 -6.42
N MET A 188 8.19 -4.84 -5.71
CA MET A 188 7.74 -6.11 -6.25
C MET A 188 6.31 -6.36 -5.78
N HIS A 189 5.46 -6.87 -6.67
CA HIS A 189 4.08 -7.21 -6.36
C HIS A 189 3.75 -8.62 -6.82
N VAL A 190 3.03 -9.38 -5.98
CA VAL A 190 2.50 -10.70 -6.33
C VAL A 190 0.98 -10.61 -6.40
N PHE A 191 0.46 -11.03 -7.53
CA PHE A 191 -0.97 -11.03 -7.82
C PHE A 191 -1.47 -12.47 -7.91
N LYS A 192 -2.43 -12.80 -7.07
CA LYS A 192 -3.17 -14.06 -7.16
C LYS A 192 -4.11 -14.00 -8.35
N ILE A 193 -4.14 -15.06 -9.14
CA ILE A 193 -4.96 -15.17 -10.36
C ILE A 193 -6.26 -15.89 -10.02
N ASP A 194 -7.37 -15.30 -10.46
CA ASP A 194 -8.66 -15.96 -10.58
C ASP A 194 -8.98 -16.13 -12.08
N ARG A 195 -8.83 -17.33 -12.57
CA ARG A 195 -9.05 -17.66 -13.99
C ARG A 195 -10.52 -17.63 -14.38
N ASP A 196 -11.40 -18.00 -13.47
CA ASP A 196 -12.84 -18.11 -13.75
C ASP A 196 -13.45 -16.73 -13.98
N THR A 197 -13.04 -15.75 -13.17
CA THR A 197 -13.53 -14.38 -13.28
C THR A 197 -12.57 -13.45 -14.04
N GLN A 198 -11.40 -13.95 -14.46
CA GLN A 198 -10.32 -13.18 -15.09
C GLN A 198 -9.93 -11.93 -14.27
N LYS A 199 -9.81 -12.12 -12.96
CA LYS A 199 -9.36 -11.09 -12.01
C LYS A 199 -8.02 -11.43 -11.41
N VAL A 200 -7.36 -10.41 -10.94
CA VAL A 200 -6.15 -10.56 -10.13
C VAL A 200 -6.30 -9.82 -8.83
N CYS A 201 -5.72 -10.36 -7.77
CA CYS A 201 -5.69 -9.72 -6.46
C CYS A 201 -4.25 -9.50 -6.01
N LEU A 202 -3.90 -8.26 -5.68
CA LEU A 202 -2.61 -7.94 -5.05
C LEU A 202 -2.60 -8.48 -3.62
N VAL A 203 -1.91 -9.61 -3.41
CA VAL A 203 -1.85 -10.32 -2.13
C VAL A 203 -0.54 -10.15 -1.40
N HIS A 204 0.53 -9.75 -2.11
CA HIS A 204 1.86 -9.58 -1.53
C HIS A 204 2.59 -8.42 -2.19
N GLY A 205 3.29 -7.63 -1.39
CA GLY A 205 4.07 -6.51 -1.87
C GLY A 205 5.40 -6.37 -1.15
N TYR A 206 6.37 -5.79 -1.87
CA TYR A 206 7.68 -5.42 -1.38
C TYR A 206 8.03 -4.04 -1.90
N ALA A 207 8.39 -3.12 -1.03
CA ALA A 207 8.78 -1.77 -1.42
C ALA A 207 9.83 -1.26 -0.42
N ILE A 208 11.09 -1.38 -0.77
CA ILE A 208 12.22 -1.03 0.12
C ILE A 208 13.28 -0.25 -0.65
N ALA A 209 13.86 0.77 0.00
CA ALA A 209 15.01 1.52 -0.46
C ALA A 209 16.21 1.34 0.49
N GLY A 210 17.42 1.57 -0.02
CA GLY A 210 18.62 1.62 0.80
C GLY A 210 19.20 0.26 1.19
N VAL A 211 18.74 -0.82 0.57
CA VAL A 211 19.32 -2.16 0.73
C VAL A 211 20.14 -2.57 -0.49
N SER A 212 20.99 -3.57 -0.32
CA SER A 212 21.88 -4.05 -1.39
C SER A 212 21.12 -4.83 -2.48
N LEU A 213 21.69 -4.87 -3.68
CA LEU A 213 21.18 -5.70 -4.77
C LEU A 213 21.03 -7.17 -4.33
N LYS A 214 21.96 -7.69 -3.54
CA LYS A 214 21.91 -9.06 -3.01
C LYS A 214 20.62 -9.30 -2.19
N GLN A 215 20.23 -8.36 -1.34
CA GLN A 215 19.01 -8.49 -0.54
C GLN A 215 17.76 -8.49 -1.42
N HIS A 216 17.72 -7.66 -2.47
CA HIS A 216 16.62 -7.72 -3.44
C HIS A 216 16.57 -9.06 -4.17
N MET A 217 17.71 -9.61 -4.57
CA MET A 217 17.80 -10.94 -5.20
C MET A 217 17.36 -12.06 -4.25
N GLU A 218 17.73 -12.00 -2.97
CA GLU A 218 17.29 -12.95 -1.96
C GLU A 218 15.77 -12.94 -1.81
N TYR A 219 15.17 -11.74 -1.81
CA TYR A 219 13.72 -11.63 -1.73
C TYR A 219 13.02 -12.12 -3.00
N PHE A 220 13.54 -11.77 -4.15
CA PHE A 220 13.00 -12.22 -5.42
C PHE A 220 13.03 -13.76 -5.51
N LEU A 221 14.13 -14.38 -5.08
CA LEU A 221 14.22 -15.83 -4.97
C LEU A 221 13.20 -16.40 -3.99
N TYR A 222 13.00 -15.74 -2.84
CA TYR A 222 11.98 -16.13 -1.88
C TYR A 222 10.58 -16.17 -2.54
N LEU A 223 10.21 -15.13 -3.29
CA LEU A 223 8.92 -15.08 -3.97
C LEU A 223 8.76 -16.23 -4.97
N ILE A 224 9.79 -16.49 -5.78
CA ILE A 224 9.76 -17.59 -6.77
C ILE A 224 9.62 -18.96 -6.10
N LYS A 225 10.22 -19.15 -4.93
CA LYS A 225 10.18 -20.44 -4.21
C LYS A 225 8.88 -20.67 -3.44
N HIS A 226 8.25 -19.62 -2.98
CA HIS A 226 7.12 -19.72 -2.04
C HIS A 226 5.76 -19.36 -2.66
N PHE A 227 5.77 -18.84 -3.87
CA PHE A 227 4.54 -18.63 -4.66
C PHE A 227 4.65 -19.44 -5.95
N ASN A 228 3.55 -20.06 -6.36
CA ASN A 228 3.48 -20.74 -7.66
C ASN A 228 3.42 -19.71 -8.80
N ILE A 229 4.55 -19.00 -9.03
CA ILE A 229 4.65 -17.92 -10.02
C ILE A 229 4.55 -18.53 -11.43
N VAL A 230 3.55 -18.13 -12.21
CA VAL A 230 3.34 -18.59 -13.58
C VAL A 230 3.84 -17.60 -14.63
N GLY A 231 4.21 -16.39 -14.24
CA GLY A 231 4.79 -15.40 -15.11
C GLY A 231 5.34 -14.21 -14.32
N ILE A 232 6.41 -13.59 -14.85
CA ILE A 232 7.09 -12.45 -14.26
C ILE A 232 7.12 -11.32 -15.27
N CYS A 233 6.90 -10.08 -14.80
CA CYS A 233 7.02 -8.88 -15.61
C CYS A 233 7.83 -7.81 -14.86
N GLY A 234 8.71 -7.09 -15.53
CA GLY A 234 9.50 -6.03 -14.91
C GLY A 234 9.71 -4.83 -15.82
N ASP A 235 10.12 -3.70 -15.23
CA ASP A 235 10.60 -2.58 -16.01
C ASP A 235 11.92 -2.98 -16.69
N TYR A 236 12.05 -2.63 -17.96
CA TYR A 236 13.25 -2.87 -18.75
C TYR A 236 14.46 -2.11 -18.18
N ASN A 237 14.22 -0.87 -17.71
CA ASN A 237 15.27 -0.04 -17.13
C ASN A 237 15.74 -0.63 -15.79
N GLY A 238 16.93 -1.17 -15.77
CA GLY A 238 17.46 -1.92 -14.62
C GLY A 238 17.02 -3.38 -14.57
N GLY A 239 15.87 -3.75 -15.13
CA GLY A 239 15.36 -5.13 -15.09
C GLY A 239 16.27 -6.13 -15.79
N VAL A 240 16.83 -5.77 -16.95
CA VAL A 240 17.81 -6.63 -17.66
C VAL A 240 19.00 -6.94 -16.76
N GLN A 241 19.59 -5.91 -16.14
CA GLN A 241 20.73 -6.07 -15.26
C GLN A 241 20.37 -6.88 -14.02
N PHE A 242 19.20 -6.64 -13.44
CA PHE A 242 18.70 -7.37 -12.28
C PHE A 242 18.56 -8.86 -12.57
N ILE A 243 17.87 -9.24 -13.65
CA ILE A 243 17.67 -10.65 -14.01
C ILE A 243 19.00 -11.33 -14.36
N ASN A 244 19.90 -10.66 -15.08
CA ASN A 244 21.24 -11.19 -15.36
C ASN A 244 22.01 -11.42 -14.06
N SER A 245 21.98 -10.47 -13.12
CA SER A 245 22.62 -10.62 -11.81
C SER A 245 22.03 -11.79 -11.00
N CYS A 246 20.72 -12.00 -11.07
CA CYS A 246 20.07 -13.17 -10.47
C CYS A 246 20.61 -14.47 -11.07
N ASN A 247 20.61 -14.59 -12.39
CA ASN A 247 21.04 -15.80 -13.09
C ASN A 247 22.53 -16.12 -12.89
N GLU A 248 23.38 -15.09 -12.76
CA GLU A 248 24.83 -15.23 -12.51
C GLU A 248 25.16 -15.54 -11.06
N SER A 249 24.28 -15.21 -10.13
CA SER A 249 24.53 -15.35 -8.70
C SER A 249 24.62 -16.82 -8.27
N ALA A 250 25.50 -17.11 -7.31
CA ALA A 250 25.58 -18.42 -6.68
C ALA A 250 24.25 -18.81 -6.02
N LEU A 251 23.49 -17.83 -5.55
CA LEU A 251 22.21 -18.00 -4.89
C LEU A 251 21.18 -18.72 -5.80
N PHE A 252 21.00 -18.24 -7.03
CA PHE A 252 20.09 -18.84 -8.01
C PHE A 252 20.64 -20.13 -8.60
N LYS A 253 21.95 -20.19 -8.83
CA LYS A 253 22.61 -21.42 -9.33
C LYS A 253 22.48 -22.59 -8.37
N THR A 254 22.62 -22.36 -7.07
CA THR A 254 22.48 -23.41 -6.05
C THR A 254 21.04 -23.99 -6.03
N GLU A 255 20.05 -23.15 -6.29
CA GLU A 255 18.65 -23.59 -6.37
C GLU A 255 18.24 -24.12 -7.76
N ASN A 256 19.18 -24.13 -8.70
CA ASN A 256 18.96 -24.52 -10.10
C ASN A 256 17.83 -23.70 -10.78
N ILE A 257 17.72 -22.42 -10.42
CA ILE A 257 16.75 -21.49 -10.97
C ILE A 257 17.47 -20.59 -12.00
N ASN A 258 16.91 -20.52 -13.19
CA ASN A 258 17.33 -19.62 -14.25
C ASN A 258 16.10 -18.96 -14.86
N ILE A 259 16.11 -17.64 -14.98
CA ILE A 259 14.99 -16.84 -15.47
C ILE A 259 15.29 -16.47 -16.93
N GLY A 260 14.45 -16.98 -17.83
CA GLY A 260 14.54 -16.61 -19.23
C GLY A 260 13.87 -15.26 -19.47
N VAL A 261 14.56 -14.35 -20.16
CA VAL A 261 13.96 -13.08 -20.61
C VAL A 261 13.35 -13.29 -21.99
N ILE A 262 12.08 -12.91 -22.12
CA ILE A 262 11.40 -12.88 -23.42
C ILE A 262 11.51 -11.45 -23.94
N ASP A 263 12.17 -11.31 -25.08
CA ASP A 263 12.16 -10.07 -25.86
C ASP A 263 10.90 -10.09 -26.73
N VAL A 264 9.87 -9.42 -26.26
CA VAL A 264 8.61 -9.35 -26.99
C VAL A 264 8.64 -8.13 -27.89
N ASP A 265 8.37 -8.31 -29.19
CA ASP A 265 8.11 -7.20 -30.08
C ASP A 265 6.81 -6.50 -29.65
N LEU A 266 7.01 -5.44 -28.89
CA LEU A 266 5.98 -4.77 -28.13
C LEU A 266 5.12 -3.84 -29.01
N GLU A 267 5.49 -3.67 -30.27
CA GLU A 267 4.75 -2.90 -31.24
C GLU A 267 3.68 -3.74 -31.96
N LYS A 268 3.76 -5.08 -31.82
CA LYS A 268 2.82 -6.02 -32.43
C LYS A 268 2.15 -6.91 -31.38
N PRO A 269 1.11 -6.39 -30.69
CA PRO A 269 0.40 -7.13 -29.65
C PRO A 269 -0.13 -8.50 -30.11
N GLU A 270 -0.47 -8.61 -31.40
CA GLU A 270 -0.93 -9.85 -32.00
C GLU A 270 0.09 -10.99 -31.95
N ASN A 271 1.37 -10.68 -31.82
CA ASN A 271 2.46 -11.67 -31.76
C ASN A 271 2.81 -12.08 -30.33
N TRP A 272 2.43 -11.31 -29.31
CA TRP A 272 2.82 -11.59 -27.91
C TRP A 272 2.44 -12.98 -27.46
N HIS A 273 1.28 -13.44 -27.86
CA HIS A 273 0.79 -14.76 -27.53
C HIS A 273 1.65 -15.86 -28.14
N SER A 274 1.98 -15.74 -29.44
CA SER A 274 2.84 -16.69 -30.12
C SER A 274 4.26 -16.69 -29.54
N ASP A 275 4.77 -15.54 -29.14
CA ASP A 275 6.11 -15.38 -28.58
C ASP A 275 6.21 -16.03 -27.20
N ILE A 276 5.22 -15.82 -26.34
CA ILE A 276 5.15 -16.49 -25.02
C ILE A 276 5.01 -18.00 -25.18
N LEU A 277 4.17 -18.47 -26.10
CA LEU A 277 4.00 -19.91 -26.36
C LEU A 277 5.25 -20.52 -27.00
N SER A 278 5.88 -19.81 -27.94
CA SER A 278 7.12 -20.25 -28.57
C SER A 278 8.23 -20.40 -27.52
N PHE A 279 8.35 -19.42 -26.63
CA PHE A 279 9.29 -19.49 -25.54
C PHE A 279 9.03 -20.67 -24.60
N LYS A 280 7.77 -20.88 -24.18
CA LYS A 280 7.37 -22.03 -23.38
C LYS A 280 7.73 -23.36 -24.06
N ASN A 281 7.53 -23.46 -25.37
CA ASN A 281 7.81 -24.65 -26.15
C ASN A 281 9.31 -24.88 -26.41
N GLN A 282 10.04 -23.79 -26.71
CA GLN A 282 11.46 -23.86 -27.03
C GLN A 282 12.31 -24.32 -25.86
N TYR A 283 11.95 -23.91 -24.65
CA TYR A 283 12.74 -24.24 -23.46
C TYR A 283 12.28 -25.53 -22.76
N ASN A 284 11.26 -26.24 -23.28
CA ASN A 284 10.73 -27.51 -22.76
C ASN A 284 10.74 -27.57 -21.23
N ARG A 285 10.44 -26.46 -20.57
CA ARG A 285 10.59 -26.32 -19.12
C ARG A 285 9.30 -26.64 -18.42
N LYS A 286 9.35 -27.61 -17.54
CA LYS A 286 8.42 -27.76 -16.42
C LYS A 286 8.48 -26.52 -15.51
N GLU A 287 9.50 -25.71 -15.66
CA GLU A 287 9.81 -24.54 -14.86
C GLU A 287 9.25 -23.29 -15.54
N ARG A 288 8.35 -22.64 -14.84
CA ARG A 288 7.56 -21.50 -15.33
C ARG A 288 8.32 -20.15 -15.15
N ASN A 289 9.66 -20.21 -15.14
CA ASN A 289 10.52 -19.05 -14.83
C ASN A 289 10.84 -18.26 -16.09
N TYR A 290 9.89 -17.51 -16.59
CA TYR A 290 10.12 -16.54 -17.66
C TYR A 290 9.74 -15.13 -17.21
N CYS A 291 10.45 -14.15 -17.74
CA CYS A 291 10.25 -12.74 -17.44
C CYS A 291 10.07 -11.95 -18.72
N ILE A 292 9.04 -11.11 -18.76
CA ILE A 292 8.86 -10.11 -19.80
C ILE A 292 9.34 -8.76 -19.24
N LEU A 293 10.33 -8.16 -19.90
CA LEU A 293 10.81 -6.83 -19.53
C LEU A 293 10.21 -5.78 -20.45
N ARG A 294 9.49 -4.85 -19.86
CA ARG A 294 8.77 -3.81 -20.61
C ARG A 294 9.49 -2.48 -20.57
N LYS A 295 9.81 -1.94 -21.75
CA LYS A 295 10.32 -0.57 -21.87
C LYS A 295 9.16 0.42 -21.77
N PRO A 296 9.19 1.39 -20.83
CA PRO A 296 8.10 2.33 -20.64
C PRO A 296 8.15 3.46 -21.68
N THR A 297 7.61 3.20 -22.88
CA THR A 297 7.39 4.25 -23.89
C THR A 297 6.15 5.09 -23.54
N SER A 298 6.08 6.33 -24.02
CA SER A 298 4.96 7.23 -23.72
C SER A 298 3.60 6.64 -24.10
N ASN A 299 3.50 5.97 -25.25
CA ASN A 299 2.26 5.30 -25.68
C ASN A 299 1.90 4.14 -24.77
N TRP A 300 2.88 3.32 -24.41
CA TRP A 300 2.64 2.21 -23.50
C TRP A 300 2.20 2.70 -22.13
N ILE A 301 2.90 3.71 -21.58
CA ILE A 301 2.55 4.28 -20.26
C ILE A 301 1.09 4.74 -20.26
N ARG A 302 0.66 5.47 -21.31
CA ARG A 302 -0.74 5.89 -21.41
C ARG A 302 -1.69 4.68 -21.44
N ASN A 303 -1.46 3.74 -22.34
CA ASN A 303 -2.33 2.57 -22.51
C ASN A 303 -2.38 1.70 -21.24
N ALA A 304 -1.23 1.48 -20.58
CA ALA A 304 -1.16 0.69 -19.37
C ALA A 304 -1.91 1.35 -18.19
N ASN A 305 -1.88 2.69 -18.11
CA ASN A 305 -2.64 3.44 -17.11
C ASN A 305 -4.14 3.43 -17.41
N GLU A 306 -4.54 3.57 -18.67
CA GLU A 306 -5.94 3.42 -19.09
C GLU A 306 -6.46 2.00 -18.77
N MET A 307 -5.64 0.97 -19.01
CA MET A 307 -5.96 -0.40 -18.63
C MET A 307 -6.12 -0.57 -17.11
N LEU A 308 -5.23 0.03 -16.31
CA LEU A 308 -5.33 -0.03 -14.85
C LEU A 308 -6.58 0.70 -14.36
N GLN A 309 -6.89 1.87 -14.92
CA GLN A 309 -8.11 2.60 -14.58
C GLN A 309 -9.36 1.77 -14.89
N ALA A 310 -9.41 1.17 -16.09
CA ALA A 310 -10.51 0.28 -16.47
C ALA A 310 -10.59 -0.98 -15.56
N ALA A 311 -9.43 -1.53 -15.17
CA ALA A 311 -9.39 -2.68 -14.27
C ALA A 311 -9.94 -2.33 -12.87
N ILE A 312 -9.65 -1.13 -12.37
CA ILE A 312 -10.20 -0.62 -11.11
C ILE A 312 -11.71 -0.37 -11.26
N ASP A 313 -12.14 0.32 -12.31
CA ASP A 313 -13.56 0.63 -12.54
C ASP A 313 -14.43 -0.62 -12.65
N HIS A 314 -13.91 -1.66 -13.28
CA HIS A 314 -14.61 -2.93 -13.48
C HIS A 314 -14.26 -4.01 -12.42
N LYS A 315 -13.54 -3.65 -11.36
CA LYS A 315 -13.11 -4.57 -10.29
C LYS A 315 -12.41 -5.84 -10.82
N ARG A 316 -11.58 -5.68 -11.85
CA ARG A 316 -10.74 -6.75 -12.39
C ARG A 316 -9.42 -6.88 -11.64
N ILE A 317 -8.96 -5.79 -11.02
CA ILE A 317 -7.87 -5.77 -10.06
C ILE A 317 -8.45 -5.56 -8.67
N LEU A 318 -8.03 -6.38 -7.72
CA LEU A 318 -8.45 -6.34 -6.34
C LEU A 318 -7.24 -6.13 -5.44
N PHE A 319 -7.50 -5.59 -4.26
CA PHE A 319 -6.51 -5.44 -3.19
C PHE A 319 -6.91 -6.34 -2.03
N ALA A 320 -5.98 -7.16 -1.56
CA ALA A 320 -6.23 -8.12 -0.50
C ALA A 320 -6.73 -7.45 0.79
N SER A 321 -7.56 -8.18 1.53
CA SER A 321 -8.04 -7.76 2.84
C SER A 321 -6.89 -7.69 3.85
N ARG A 322 -7.10 -6.94 4.93
CA ARG A 322 -6.16 -6.86 6.07
C ARG A 322 -6.35 -7.99 7.07
N ALA A 323 -7.35 -8.84 6.88
CA ALA A 323 -7.59 -9.93 7.78
C ALA A 323 -6.36 -10.85 7.84
N VAL A 324 -5.91 -11.11 9.06
CA VAL A 324 -4.99 -12.21 9.30
C VAL A 324 -5.85 -13.47 9.22
N ASP A 325 -5.53 -14.37 8.30
CA ASP A 325 -6.19 -15.66 8.27
C ASP A 325 -5.93 -16.38 9.60
N SER A 326 -6.98 -16.52 10.42
CA SER A 326 -6.92 -17.32 11.64
C SER A 326 -6.67 -18.81 11.35
N HIS A 327 -6.83 -19.22 10.09
CA HIS A 327 -6.60 -20.56 9.58
C HIS A 327 -5.26 -20.73 8.88
N PHE A 328 -4.28 -19.88 9.18
CA PHE A 328 -2.90 -20.18 8.80
C PHE A 328 -2.57 -21.56 9.35
N ASP A 329 -2.59 -22.53 8.43
CA ASP A 329 -2.33 -23.93 8.75
C ASP A 329 -1.06 -24.02 9.60
N GLU A 330 -1.15 -24.63 10.79
CA GLU A 330 0.01 -24.77 11.68
C GLU A 330 1.19 -25.49 11.01
N GLN A 331 0.90 -26.34 9.99
CA GLN A 331 1.92 -26.97 9.18
C GLN A 331 2.64 -25.98 8.27
N ARG A 332 1.94 -24.97 7.73
CA ARG A 332 2.58 -23.88 6.97
C ARG A 332 3.45 -22.99 7.85
N LYS A 333 3.02 -22.75 9.10
CA LYS A 333 3.85 -22.04 10.09
C LYS A 333 5.17 -22.75 10.36
N LYS A 334 5.18 -24.09 10.37
CA LYS A 334 6.40 -24.91 10.60
C LYS A 334 7.35 -24.92 9.41
N ASN A 335 6.85 -24.76 8.19
CA ASN A 335 7.63 -24.86 6.96
C ASN A 335 8.10 -23.50 6.40
N LEU A 336 7.73 -22.39 7.04
CA LEU A 336 8.22 -21.08 6.66
C LEU A 336 9.73 -20.99 6.91
N PRO A 337 10.54 -20.60 5.90
CA PRO A 337 11.97 -20.44 6.05
C PRO A 337 12.35 -19.15 6.79
N ILE A 338 11.63 -18.85 7.87
CA ILE A 338 11.75 -17.62 8.67
C ILE A 338 13.18 -17.45 9.18
N ASP A 339 13.88 -18.55 9.44
CA ASP A 339 15.27 -18.53 9.91
C ASP A 339 16.27 -18.06 8.85
N LYS A 340 15.89 -18.08 7.56
CA LYS A 340 16.71 -17.62 6.44
C LYS A 340 16.36 -16.22 5.95
N LEU A 341 15.19 -15.70 6.31
CA LEU A 341 14.79 -14.32 6.08
C LEU A 341 15.52 -13.43 7.09
N LYS A 342 16.84 -13.33 6.97
CA LYS A 342 17.64 -12.31 7.66
C LYS A 342 17.38 -10.96 7.02
N TRP A 343 16.13 -10.54 7.12
CA TRP A 343 15.80 -9.16 6.82
C TRP A 343 16.29 -8.34 8.01
N ASP A 344 17.21 -7.43 7.75
CA ASP A 344 17.54 -6.32 8.65
C ASP A 344 16.38 -5.28 8.74
N ILE A 345 15.17 -5.76 8.73
CA ILE A 345 14.14 -5.10 9.51
C ILE A 345 14.63 -5.35 10.92
N LYS A 346 15.08 -4.31 11.62
CA LYS A 346 15.48 -4.34 13.03
C LYS A 346 14.33 -4.87 13.88
N ALA A 347 13.95 -6.12 13.64
CA ALA A 347 13.04 -6.85 14.49
C ALA A 347 13.86 -7.25 15.72
N PRO A 348 13.42 -6.90 16.92
CA PRO A 348 14.00 -7.48 18.13
C PRO A 348 13.97 -9.00 17.98
N LYS A 349 14.86 -9.71 18.66
CA LYS A 349 14.95 -11.19 18.70
C LYS A 349 13.60 -11.78 19.18
N ALA A 350 12.60 -11.70 18.31
CA ALA A 350 11.24 -12.10 18.57
C ALA A 350 11.08 -13.58 18.27
N SER A 351 10.12 -14.22 18.92
CA SER A 351 9.71 -15.59 18.62
C SER A 351 9.30 -15.71 17.16
N LYS A 352 9.42 -16.90 16.55
CA LYS A 352 9.02 -17.15 15.13
C LYS A 352 7.62 -16.61 14.81
N GLY A 353 6.68 -16.65 15.77
CA GLY A 353 5.34 -16.11 15.59
C GLY A 353 5.27 -14.59 15.49
N ALA A 354 6.06 -13.86 16.27
CA ALA A 354 6.11 -12.40 16.23
C ALA A 354 6.73 -11.89 14.90
N MET A 355 7.78 -12.56 14.40
CA MET A 355 8.38 -12.23 13.09
C MET A 355 7.38 -12.41 11.95
N MET A 356 6.49 -13.40 12.04
CA MET A 356 5.45 -13.63 11.04
C MET A 356 4.37 -12.54 11.07
N ILE A 357 3.99 -12.07 12.25
CA ILE A 357 3.06 -10.95 12.41
C ILE A 357 3.66 -9.68 11.77
N ASP A 358 4.94 -9.43 12.00
CA ASP A 358 5.65 -8.29 11.39
C ASP A 358 5.68 -8.38 9.86
N LEU A 359 5.83 -9.57 9.29
CA LEU A 359 5.77 -9.77 7.84
C LEU A 359 4.35 -9.50 7.29
N ILE A 360 3.32 -9.99 7.98
CA ILE A 360 1.92 -9.73 7.59
C ILE A 360 1.61 -8.23 7.66
N ASP A 361 2.01 -7.55 8.74
CA ASP A 361 1.80 -6.11 8.88
C ASP A 361 2.57 -5.31 7.83
N HIS A 362 3.75 -5.79 7.44
CA HIS A 362 4.48 -5.21 6.31
C HIS A 362 3.70 -5.38 5.00
N GLN A 363 3.11 -6.55 4.73
CA GLN A 363 2.30 -6.77 3.53
C GLN A 363 1.08 -5.84 3.50
N LYS A 364 0.38 -5.71 4.61
CA LYS A 364 -0.73 -4.75 4.74
C LYS A 364 -0.28 -3.32 4.43
N TYR A 365 0.86 -2.93 4.98
CA TYR A 365 1.45 -1.62 4.73
C TYR A 365 1.74 -1.40 3.25
N VAL A 366 2.37 -2.36 2.56
CA VAL A 366 2.73 -2.20 1.14
C VAL A 366 1.49 -2.15 0.24
N VAL A 367 0.44 -2.92 0.53
CA VAL A 367 -0.84 -2.83 -0.19
C VAL A 367 -1.44 -1.42 -0.05
N GLU A 368 -1.45 -0.85 1.16
CA GLU A 368 -1.93 0.52 1.39
C GLU A 368 -1.02 1.57 0.75
N LEU A 369 0.29 1.38 0.82
CA LEU A 369 1.26 2.24 0.14
C LEU A 369 1.00 2.28 -1.37
N THR A 370 0.77 1.12 -1.98
CA THR A 370 0.48 1.00 -3.41
C THR A 370 -0.78 1.79 -3.80
N LYS A 371 -1.84 1.67 -3.02
CA LYS A 371 -3.07 2.46 -3.23
C LYS A 371 -2.83 3.96 -3.06
N SER A 372 -2.07 4.34 -2.04
CA SER A 372 -1.73 5.73 -1.78
C SER A 372 -0.86 6.34 -2.89
N GLU A 373 0.15 5.61 -3.36
CA GLU A 373 0.97 6.04 -4.49
C GLU A 373 0.14 6.21 -5.77
N CYS A 374 -0.76 5.27 -6.04
CA CYS A 374 -1.69 5.32 -7.16
C CYS A 374 -2.59 6.57 -7.09
N ALA A 375 -3.17 6.85 -5.90
CA ALA A 375 -4.04 8.00 -5.69
C ALA A 375 -3.33 9.35 -5.86
N ASN A 376 -2.01 9.39 -5.68
CA ASN A 376 -1.21 10.59 -5.82
C ASN A 376 -0.74 10.85 -7.27
N ILE A 377 -1.09 10.00 -8.23
CA ILE A 377 -0.66 10.18 -9.61
C ILE A 377 -1.52 11.22 -10.30
N GLU A 378 -0.86 12.24 -10.83
CA GLU A 378 -1.46 13.26 -11.68
C GLU A 378 -1.11 13.00 -13.15
N VAL A 379 -2.05 13.31 -14.03
CA VAL A 379 -1.84 13.31 -15.48
C VAL A 379 -1.57 14.73 -15.94
N VAL A 380 -0.40 14.92 -16.52
CA VAL A 380 -0.03 16.19 -17.11
C VAL A 380 0.07 16.02 -18.62
N ALA A 381 -0.74 16.77 -19.36
CA ALA A 381 -0.61 16.85 -20.80
C ALA A 381 0.61 17.70 -21.17
N ASN A 382 1.54 17.14 -21.91
CA ASN A 382 2.67 17.88 -22.44
C ASN A 382 2.22 18.73 -23.64
N PRO A 383 2.91 19.85 -23.95
CA PRO A 383 2.58 20.69 -25.10
C PRO A 383 2.54 19.96 -26.44
N GLN A 384 3.21 18.80 -26.53
CA GLN A 384 3.26 17.95 -27.72
C GLN A 384 2.13 16.90 -27.76
N GLY A 385 1.13 16.98 -26.85
CA GLY A 385 -0.01 16.06 -26.80
C GLY A 385 0.27 14.72 -26.11
N SER A 386 1.49 14.46 -25.64
CA SER A 386 1.78 13.26 -24.84
C SER A 386 1.37 13.47 -23.38
N GLN A 387 0.90 12.40 -22.74
CA GLN A 387 0.55 12.41 -21.31
C GLN A 387 1.70 11.84 -20.48
N SER A 388 1.99 12.49 -19.37
CA SER A 388 2.89 11.97 -18.34
C SER A 388 2.14 11.68 -17.05
N PHE A 389 2.42 10.54 -16.44
CA PHE A 389 1.84 10.08 -15.18
C PHE A 389 2.89 10.20 -14.10
N ASN A 390 2.69 11.13 -13.18
CA ASN A 390 3.71 11.43 -12.20
C ASN A 390 3.11 11.95 -10.89
N LEU A 391 3.93 12.00 -9.85
CA LEU A 391 3.57 12.68 -8.62
C LEU A 391 3.42 14.19 -8.87
N PRO A 392 2.55 14.89 -8.12
CA PRO A 392 2.49 16.32 -8.05
C PRO A 392 3.85 16.97 -7.82
N GLN A 393 4.07 18.16 -8.35
CA GLN A 393 5.37 18.83 -8.28
C GLN A 393 5.87 19.06 -6.84
N ASN A 394 4.97 19.38 -5.91
CA ASN A 394 5.26 19.54 -4.49
C ASN A 394 5.76 18.25 -3.85
N LEU A 395 5.15 17.09 -4.20
CA LEU A 395 5.56 15.79 -3.71
C LEU A 395 6.91 15.36 -4.30
N ARG A 396 7.15 15.62 -5.58
CA ARG A 396 8.44 15.33 -6.24
C ARG A 396 9.62 16.09 -5.65
N ARG A 397 9.38 17.29 -5.08
CA ARG A 397 10.42 18.12 -4.45
C ARG A 397 10.78 17.67 -3.04
N GLN A 398 10.02 16.78 -2.44
CA GLN A 398 10.34 16.26 -1.12
C GLN A 398 11.66 15.49 -1.14
N LYS A 399 12.44 15.64 -0.05
CA LYS A 399 13.72 14.98 0.15
C LYS A 399 13.67 14.13 1.42
N GLY A 400 14.61 13.20 1.54
CA GLY A 400 14.74 12.34 2.70
C GLY A 400 14.07 10.98 2.56
N PRO A 401 14.17 10.14 3.58
CA PRO A 401 13.70 8.76 3.53
C PRO A 401 12.17 8.62 3.43
N ASN A 402 11.43 9.62 3.92
CA ASN A 402 9.95 9.62 3.93
C ASN A 402 9.35 10.40 2.77
N ARG A 403 10.13 10.72 1.73
CA ARG A 403 9.61 11.41 0.54
C ARG A 403 8.54 10.56 -0.16
N ALA A 404 7.61 11.22 -0.84
CA ALA A 404 6.66 10.53 -1.69
C ALA A 404 7.38 9.82 -2.85
N ARG A 405 6.91 8.63 -3.20
CA ARG A 405 7.42 7.76 -4.26
C ARG A 405 6.27 7.26 -5.12
N LYS A 406 6.61 6.61 -6.23
CA LYS A 406 5.64 6.00 -7.14
C LYS A 406 6.05 4.61 -7.63
N ASP A 407 6.99 3.97 -6.95
CA ASP A 407 7.60 2.73 -7.43
C ASP A 407 6.64 1.54 -7.25
N SER A 408 5.89 1.52 -6.17
CA SER A 408 4.79 0.55 -5.98
C SER A 408 3.68 0.74 -7.01
N TYR A 409 3.32 2.00 -7.32
CA TYR A 409 2.40 2.27 -8.42
C TYR A 409 2.95 1.78 -9.76
N SER A 410 4.23 2.02 -10.07
CA SER A 410 4.86 1.55 -11.33
C SER A 410 4.79 0.03 -11.44
N SER A 411 5.13 -0.68 -10.37
CA SER A 411 5.01 -2.14 -10.32
C SER A 411 3.55 -2.62 -10.44
N LEU A 412 2.56 -1.89 -9.89
CA LEU A 412 1.13 -2.18 -10.04
C LEU A 412 0.69 -2.05 -11.51
N VAL A 413 1.10 -0.98 -12.19
CA VAL A 413 0.79 -0.75 -13.62
C VAL A 413 1.34 -1.88 -14.48
N LEU A 414 2.61 -2.26 -14.25
CA LEU A 414 3.25 -3.39 -14.93
C LEU A 414 2.49 -4.70 -14.69
N GLY A 415 2.15 -5.00 -13.43
CA GLY A 415 1.47 -6.21 -13.05
C GLY A 415 0.06 -6.31 -13.64
N ASN A 416 -0.70 -5.22 -13.62
CA ASN A 416 -2.04 -5.18 -14.23
C ASN A 416 -1.99 -5.33 -15.77
N TRP A 417 -1.05 -4.64 -16.41
CA TRP A 417 -0.83 -4.80 -17.85
C TRP A 417 -0.49 -6.25 -18.19
N PHE A 418 0.42 -6.86 -17.43
CA PHE A 418 0.85 -8.23 -17.66
C PHE A 418 -0.30 -9.23 -17.42
N ALA A 419 -1.11 -9.03 -16.39
CA ALA A 419 -2.29 -9.85 -16.12
C ALA A 419 -3.24 -9.86 -17.32
N LYS A 420 -3.51 -8.70 -17.91
CA LYS A 420 -4.34 -8.62 -19.11
C LYS A 420 -3.73 -9.38 -20.29
N VAL A 421 -2.44 -9.18 -20.57
CA VAL A 421 -1.73 -9.90 -21.64
C VAL A 421 -1.77 -11.41 -21.40
N PHE A 422 -1.63 -11.83 -20.16
CA PHE A 422 -1.69 -13.23 -19.75
C PHE A 422 -3.07 -13.85 -20.03
N PHE A 423 -4.15 -13.19 -19.63
CA PHE A 423 -5.51 -13.66 -19.89
C PHE A 423 -5.85 -13.63 -21.39
N ASP A 424 -5.47 -12.59 -22.11
CA ASP A 424 -5.69 -12.49 -23.57
C ASP A 424 -4.97 -13.64 -24.30
N ALA A 425 -3.74 -13.97 -23.87
CA ALA A 425 -2.97 -15.08 -24.41
C ALA A 425 -3.65 -16.46 -24.17
N GLU A 426 -4.25 -16.65 -23.01
CA GLU A 426 -4.97 -17.86 -22.70
C GLU A 426 -6.27 -17.99 -23.49
N ASN A 427 -7.04 -16.92 -23.57
CA ASN A 427 -8.29 -16.89 -24.35
C ASN A 427 -8.05 -17.18 -25.83
N ALA A 428 -6.99 -16.60 -26.43
CA ALA A 428 -6.62 -16.88 -27.82
C ALA A 428 -6.20 -18.34 -28.05
N THR A 429 -5.63 -19.00 -27.04
CA THR A 429 -5.29 -20.45 -27.14
C THR A 429 -6.54 -21.32 -27.09
N GLN A 430 -7.51 -20.96 -26.27
CA GLN A 430 -8.77 -21.72 -26.16
C GLN A 430 -9.60 -21.62 -27.46
N GLN A 431 -9.63 -20.45 -28.10
CA GLN A 431 -10.33 -20.24 -29.37
C GLN A 431 -9.70 -20.99 -30.53
N LYS A 432 -8.41 -21.33 -30.49
CA LYS A 432 -7.70 -22.10 -31.53
C LYS A 432 -7.82 -23.63 -31.37
N ARG A 433 -8.43 -24.14 -30.31
CA ARG A 433 -8.80 -25.54 -30.25
C ARG A 433 -9.96 -25.78 -31.22
N PRO A 434 -9.78 -26.56 -32.32
CA PRO A 434 -10.91 -26.85 -33.16
C PRO A 434 -11.96 -27.57 -32.28
N GLU A 435 -13.17 -27.05 -32.32
CA GLU A 435 -14.32 -27.85 -31.84
C GLU A 435 -14.19 -29.23 -32.49
N ALA A 436 -14.10 -30.27 -31.66
CA ALA A 436 -14.10 -31.61 -32.16
C ALA A 436 -15.41 -31.79 -32.93
N THR A 437 -15.31 -31.70 -34.26
CA THR A 437 -16.44 -31.95 -35.14
C THR A 437 -16.81 -33.41 -34.92
N PHE A 438 -17.86 -33.62 -34.14
CA PHE A 438 -18.45 -34.93 -33.98
C PHE A 438 -19.03 -35.32 -35.33
N VAL A 439 -18.29 -36.11 -36.11
CA VAL A 439 -18.81 -36.74 -37.31
C VAL A 439 -19.68 -37.91 -36.82
N PRO A 440 -21.02 -37.81 -36.93
CA PRO A 440 -21.84 -38.94 -36.58
C PRO A 440 -21.55 -40.05 -37.61
N PHE A 441 -21.01 -41.17 -37.15
CA PHE A 441 -20.97 -42.37 -37.94
C PHE A 441 -22.41 -42.77 -38.23
N ALA A 442 -22.85 -42.58 -39.47
CA ALA A 442 -24.04 -43.25 -39.99
C ALA A 442 -23.70 -44.75 -40.16
N ILE A 443 -24.39 -45.62 -39.42
CA ILE A 443 -24.46 -47.05 -39.61
C ILE A 443 -25.48 -47.38 -40.71
#